data_9563cefad4f3142a5192f914bd773ca0
#
_entry.id   9563cefad4f3142a5192f914bd773ca0
#
_cell.length_a   1.000
_cell.length_b   1.000
_cell.length_c   1.000
_cell.angle_alpha   90.00
_cell.angle_beta   90.00
_cell.angle_gamma   90.00
#
_symmetry.space_group_name_H-M   'P 1'
#
loop_
_entity.id
_entity.type
_entity.pdbx_description
1 polymer ?
#
loop_
_entity_poly.entity_id
_entity_poly.type
_entity_poly.pdbx_seq_one_letter_code
_entity_poly.pdbx_strand_id
1 'polypeptide(L)'
;MDFDETPSKLVPREFLAVVLAGFGNELQPLTSSHGEEPCPKALLPIANKPMIDYPLTWLEQSGISDVLLICPTAHRASISHHISDISSSSYPSLRIDLQAYEESPELAVGTCTVLRHFAHRIEKDFILIPCDFVPPPSLPLSTLINKFRIESKLDGAITVSCWFQHPDGGSVPEEWGQPAPPVPIVWDKRSGTLLHVDTPDDVDRNGEELELRMSLFSKFPKTSLSSRFQDSHVYVCKRAVIGILQQKPLFDSFREEFLPWLCKLQYQKTKQFKYGRDIYSASQNAPHSLALRHSSLYTGKTATKWPSSPTDEVDSPPQKVAPLSAPSSPVDTHDGIVGPPASLRVGVVVHETGVTGRANNLATLLELNRHFLTQTTWTLPTDQENRILIDPKSQISNDSMIGQSTRVGERTLVKHSVIGKHCVIGRMARIVGCVIFDHCVIEDGAKLDGCILGLNTKVGAKAELTRCLTQAGYEVDARGVHRHEKLEVSDWAAASSATDSDDHDSSDAAGETTDEE
;
A
#
# COMPACT_ATOMS: atom_id res chain seq x y z
N MET A 1 23.18 3.36 -48.29
CA MET A 1 22.53 2.18 -47.69
C MET A 1 21.61 2.71 -46.59
N ASP A 2 20.40 3.01 -46.99
CA ASP A 2 19.37 3.48 -46.07
C ASP A 2 18.91 2.27 -45.26
N PHE A 3 19.21 2.26 -43.97
CA PHE A 3 18.59 1.34 -43.05
C PHE A 3 17.16 1.84 -42.83
N ASP A 4 16.21 1.19 -43.46
CA ASP A 4 14.80 1.32 -43.12
C ASP A 4 14.64 1.14 -41.62
N GLU A 5 14.35 2.23 -40.93
CA GLU A 5 13.86 2.22 -39.57
C GLU A 5 12.50 1.51 -39.58
N THR A 6 12.51 0.19 -39.47
CA THR A 6 11.30 -0.55 -39.13
C THR A 6 10.80 0.01 -37.80
N PRO A 7 9.54 0.49 -37.74
CA PRO A 7 8.99 0.99 -36.49
C PRO A 7 9.14 -0.11 -35.44
N SER A 8 9.89 0.18 -34.38
CA SER A 8 10.08 -0.74 -33.26
C SER A 8 8.71 -1.18 -32.80
N LYS A 9 8.37 -2.46 -33.06
CA LYS A 9 7.15 -3.06 -32.56
C LYS A 9 7.14 -2.79 -31.07
N LEU A 10 6.25 -1.92 -30.60
CA LEU A 10 6.04 -1.63 -29.19
C LEU A 10 5.88 -2.97 -28.47
N VAL A 11 6.87 -3.34 -27.66
CA VAL A 11 6.78 -4.53 -26.83
C VAL A 11 5.52 -4.39 -26.00
N PRO A 12 4.56 -5.30 -26.09
CA PRO A 12 3.32 -5.17 -25.35
C PRO A 12 3.65 -5.13 -23.86
N ARG A 13 3.24 -4.06 -23.19
CA ARG A 13 3.45 -3.89 -21.76
C ARG A 13 2.65 -4.93 -21.02
N GLU A 14 3.32 -5.74 -20.24
CA GLU A 14 2.77 -6.93 -19.62
C GLU A 14 1.88 -6.60 -18.42
N PHE A 15 2.31 -5.67 -17.58
CA PHE A 15 1.65 -5.34 -16.33
C PHE A 15 1.16 -3.90 -16.28
N LEU A 16 0.07 -3.70 -15.55
CA LEU A 16 -0.43 -2.41 -15.10
C LEU A 16 -0.20 -2.31 -13.59
N ALA A 17 0.46 -1.26 -13.10
CA ALA A 17 0.51 -1.01 -11.66
C ALA A 17 -0.75 -0.24 -11.23
N VAL A 18 -1.45 -0.75 -10.23
CA VAL A 18 -2.60 -0.09 -9.60
C VAL A 18 -2.16 0.38 -8.22
N VAL A 19 -1.98 1.69 -8.06
CA VAL A 19 -1.57 2.31 -6.81
C VAL A 19 -2.80 2.90 -6.12
N LEU A 20 -3.05 2.47 -4.88
CA LEU A 20 -4.18 2.94 -4.09
C LEU A 20 -3.74 3.96 -3.05
N ALA A 21 -4.32 5.16 -3.10
CA ALA A 21 -4.07 6.25 -2.17
C ALA A 21 -5.38 6.60 -1.44
N GLY A 22 -5.66 5.96 -0.30
CA GLY A 22 -6.83 6.23 0.53
C GLY A 22 -6.68 7.45 1.44
N PHE A 23 -7.69 7.75 2.25
CA PHE A 23 -7.70 8.88 3.20
C PHE A 23 -6.62 8.78 4.27
N GLY A 24 -6.37 7.57 4.81
CA GLY A 24 -5.41 7.39 5.89
C GLY A 24 -5.94 7.73 7.27
N ASN A 25 -7.14 7.27 7.61
CA ASN A 25 -7.81 7.51 8.89
C ASN A 25 -6.96 7.13 10.11
N GLU A 26 -6.13 6.09 10.00
CA GLU A 26 -5.21 5.66 11.06
C GLU A 26 -4.04 6.64 11.32
N LEU A 27 -3.86 7.63 10.44
CA LEU A 27 -2.83 8.65 10.56
C LEU A 27 -3.38 9.99 11.08
N GLN A 28 -4.66 10.04 11.47
CA GLN A 28 -5.20 11.23 12.10
C GLN A 28 -4.46 11.56 13.40
N PRO A 29 -4.17 12.87 13.65
CA PRO A 29 -4.66 14.05 12.97
C PRO A 29 -3.79 14.57 11.81
N LEU A 30 -2.72 13.89 11.43
CA LEU A 30 -1.83 14.37 10.35
C LEU A 30 -2.53 14.44 8.98
N THR A 31 -3.55 13.59 8.76
CA THR A 31 -4.35 13.54 7.52
C THR A 31 -5.63 14.35 7.60
N SER A 32 -5.91 14.96 8.76
CA SER A 32 -7.08 15.85 8.89
C SER A 32 -6.88 17.12 8.07
N SER A 33 -7.92 17.56 7.38
CA SER A 33 -7.88 18.78 6.58
C SER A 33 -7.64 20.01 7.45
N HIS A 34 -6.89 20.97 6.93
CA HIS A 34 -6.73 22.29 7.53
C HIS A 34 -7.51 23.30 6.69
N GLY A 35 -8.63 23.77 7.20
CA GLY A 35 -9.54 24.61 6.43
C GLY A 35 -10.04 23.86 5.18
N GLU A 36 -9.89 24.49 4.01
CA GLU A 36 -10.25 23.88 2.73
C GLU A 36 -9.14 23.01 2.10
N GLU A 37 -7.93 23.01 2.68
CA GLU A 37 -6.80 22.26 2.14
C GLU A 37 -6.77 20.83 2.68
N PRO A 38 -6.93 19.81 1.81
CA PRO A 38 -6.83 18.43 2.23
C PRO A 38 -5.36 18.03 2.44
N CYS A 39 -5.12 17.22 3.48
CA CYS A 39 -3.82 16.62 3.76
C CYS A 39 -3.81 15.14 3.32
N PRO A 40 -3.54 14.83 2.05
CA PRO A 40 -3.59 13.47 1.57
C PRO A 40 -2.46 12.62 2.18
N LYS A 41 -2.81 11.43 2.66
CA LYS A 41 -1.85 10.44 3.17
C LYS A 41 -0.68 10.21 2.22
N ALA A 42 -0.95 10.12 0.92
CA ALA A 42 0.04 9.87 -0.11
C ALA A 42 1.19 10.90 -0.15
N LEU A 43 0.93 12.14 0.31
CA LEU A 43 1.90 13.23 0.32
C LEU A 43 2.59 13.44 1.67
N LEU A 44 2.19 12.73 2.73
CA LEU A 44 2.89 12.79 4.01
C LEU A 44 4.36 12.38 3.84
N PRO A 45 5.31 13.15 4.40
CA PRO A 45 6.71 12.87 4.18
C PRO A 45 7.24 11.76 5.10
N ILE A 46 8.05 10.88 4.54
CA ILE A 46 8.93 9.96 5.26
C ILE A 46 10.35 10.35 4.88
N ALA A 47 11.18 10.72 5.85
CA ALA A 47 12.54 11.23 5.60
C ALA A 47 12.57 12.33 4.51
N ASN A 48 11.67 13.30 4.60
CA ASN A 48 11.49 14.44 3.67
C ASN A 48 11.14 14.06 2.22
N LYS A 49 10.69 12.82 2.00
CA LYS A 49 10.19 12.35 0.71
C LYS A 49 8.73 11.91 0.85
N PRO A 50 7.79 12.38 0.01
CA PRO A 50 6.40 11.94 0.03
C PRO A 50 6.25 10.43 -0.05
N MET A 51 5.29 9.87 0.70
CA MET A 51 5.08 8.42 0.75
C MET A 51 4.90 7.79 -0.62
N ILE A 52 4.15 8.43 -1.49
CA ILE A 52 3.84 7.92 -2.84
C ILE A 52 5.10 7.74 -3.71
N ASP A 53 6.14 8.50 -3.44
CA ASP A 53 7.37 8.46 -4.22
C ASP A 53 8.17 7.16 -4.02
N TYR A 54 7.96 6.46 -2.90
CA TYR A 54 8.61 5.18 -2.64
C TYR A 54 8.11 4.08 -3.59
N PRO A 55 6.81 3.80 -3.69
CA PRO A 55 6.30 2.83 -4.65
C PRO A 55 6.52 3.26 -6.10
N LEU A 56 6.43 4.56 -6.45
CA LEU A 56 6.71 5.04 -7.80
C LEU A 56 8.18 4.81 -8.20
N THR A 57 9.12 5.11 -7.30
CA THR A 57 10.56 4.81 -7.52
C THR A 57 10.79 3.31 -7.73
N TRP A 58 10.11 2.47 -6.95
CA TRP A 58 10.22 1.02 -7.06
C TRP A 58 9.67 0.47 -8.38
N LEU A 59 8.56 1.03 -8.87
CA LEU A 59 7.99 0.73 -10.18
C LEU A 59 8.93 1.15 -11.32
N GLU A 60 9.46 2.37 -11.26
CA GLU A 60 10.42 2.91 -12.24
C GLU A 60 11.65 2.00 -12.37
N GLN A 61 12.26 1.66 -11.23
CA GLN A 61 13.44 0.77 -11.19
C GLN A 61 13.16 -0.63 -11.72
N SER A 62 11.92 -1.07 -11.69
CA SER A 62 11.49 -2.39 -12.16
C SER A 62 11.04 -2.41 -13.62
N GLY A 63 11.04 -1.26 -14.28
CA GLY A 63 10.66 -1.14 -15.69
C GLY A 63 9.15 -1.24 -15.94
N ILE A 64 8.32 -1.06 -14.91
CA ILE A 64 6.87 -0.93 -15.05
C ILE A 64 6.56 0.50 -15.43
N SER A 65 5.92 0.69 -16.57
CA SER A 65 5.70 2.03 -17.12
C SER A 65 4.25 2.53 -17.02
N ASP A 66 3.27 1.64 -16.99
CA ASP A 66 1.86 2.01 -16.92
C ASP A 66 1.37 1.96 -15.46
N VAL A 67 0.95 3.10 -14.92
CA VAL A 67 0.47 3.24 -13.53
C VAL A 67 -0.93 3.83 -13.53
N LEU A 68 -1.86 3.14 -12.91
CA LEU A 68 -3.19 3.64 -12.58
C LEU A 68 -3.18 4.04 -11.10
N LEU A 69 -3.18 5.33 -10.83
CA LEU A 69 -3.23 5.87 -9.48
C LEU A 69 -4.66 6.26 -9.14
N ILE A 70 -5.19 5.67 -8.07
CA ILE A 70 -6.57 5.88 -7.62
C ILE A 70 -6.55 6.59 -6.26
N CYS A 71 -7.25 7.70 -6.15
CA CYS A 71 -7.32 8.50 -4.93
C CYS A 71 -8.75 9.00 -4.68
N PRO A 72 -9.08 9.44 -3.45
CA PRO A 72 -10.31 10.16 -3.17
C PRO A 72 -10.41 11.46 -3.98
N THR A 73 -11.61 11.85 -4.34
CA THR A 73 -11.86 13.08 -5.14
C THR A 73 -11.30 14.32 -4.44
N ALA A 74 -11.42 14.40 -3.11
CA ALA A 74 -10.88 15.49 -2.32
C ALA A 74 -9.35 15.66 -2.45
N HIS A 75 -8.62 14.56 -2.62
CA HIS A 75 -7.15 14.57 -2.69
C HIS A 75 -6.59 14.74 -4.10
N ARG A 76 -7.45 14.68 -5.12
CA ARG A 76 -7.03 14.67 -6.53
C ARG A 76 -6.18 15.87 -6.93
N ALA A 77 -6.58 17.08 -6.51
CA ALA A 77 -5.88 18.31 -6.90
C ALA A 77 -4.44 18.33 -6.38
N SER A 78 -4.25 18.05 -5.07
CA SER A 78 -2.93 18.05 -4.43
C SER A 78 -2.01 16.97 -5.00
N ILE A 79 -2.55 15.75 -5.22
CA ILE A 79 -1.77 14.65 -5.81
C ILE A 79 -1.44 14.94 -7.27
N SER A 80 -2.36 15.53 -8.06
CA SER A 80 -2.11 15.92 -9.45
C SER A 80 -1.01 16.95 -9.56
N HIS A 81 -1.01 17.96 -8.68
CA HIS A 81 0.04 18.97 -8.62
C HIS A 81 1.40 18.33 -8.35
N HIS A 82 1.50 17.49 -7.32
CA HIS A 82 2.74 16.78 -6.97
C HIS A 82 3.27 15.92 -8.14
N ILE A 83 2.39 15.15 -8.80
CA ILE A 83 2.79 14.32 -9.94
C ILE A 83 3.27 15.19 -11.11
N SER A 84 2.61 16.30 -11.40
CA SER A 84 3.01 17.20 -12.49
C SER A 84 4.40 17.80 -12.27
N ASP A 85 4.71 18.16 -11.02
CA ASP A 85 6.01 18.73 -10.65
C ASP A 85 7.15 17.71 -10.78
N ILE A 86 6.90 16.45 -10.45
CA ILE A 86 7.94 15.42 -10.34
C ILE A 86 8.04 14.55 -11.60
N SER A 87 6.94 14.34 -12.33
CA SER A 87 6.88 13.37 -13.42
C SER A 87 7.92 13.61 -14.52
N SER A 88 8.23 14.87 -14.81
CA SER A 88 9.21 15.22 -15.84
C SER A 88 10.66 15.02 -15.41
N SER A 89 10.96 15.12 -14.12
CA SER A 89 12.32 15.09 -13.58
C SER A 89 12.70 13.77 -12.93
N SER A 90 11.78 13.15 -12.17
CA SER A 90 12.08 11.97 -11.35
C SER A 90 11.60 10.67 -11.95
N TYR A 91 10.51 10.68 -12.74
CA TYR A 91 9.90 9.47 -13.30
C TYR A 91 9.63 9.55 -14.79
N PRO A 92 10.67 9.70 -15.64
CA PRO A 92 10.51 9.92 -17.08
C PRO A 92 9.88 8.73 -17.83
N SER A 93 9.99 7.52 -17.31
CA SER A 93 9.44 6.31 -17.95
C SER A 93 8.04 5.94 -17.49
N LEU A 94 7.53 6.53 -16.39
CA LEU A 94 6.20 6.26 -15.89
C LEU A 94 5.11 7.07 -16.62
N ARG A 95 4.03 6.39 -16.96
CA ARG A 95 2.78 6.99 -17.42
C ARG A 95 1.74 6.83 -16.34
N ILE A 96 1.48 7.91 -15.62
CA ILE A 96 0.57 7.89 -14.48
C ILE A 96 -0.81 8.38 -14.94
N ASP A 97 -1.79 7.50 -14.89
CA ASP A 97 -3.22 7.81 -15.09
C ASP A 97 -3.86 8.03 -13.71
N LEU A 98 -4.10 9.28 -13.35
CA LEU A 98 -4.70 9.66 -12.06
C LEU A 98 -6.23 9.63 -12.17
N GLN A 99 -6.85 8.73 -11.42
CA GLN A 99 -8.30 8.58 -11.33
C GLN A 99 -8.80 8.93 -9.93
N ALA A 100 -9.93 9.61 -9.88
CA ALA A 100 -10.58 9.96 -8.63
C ALA A 100 -11.76 9.03 -8.36
N TYR A 101 -11.99 8.75 -7.08
CA TYR A 101 -13.08 7.94 -6.60
C TYR A 101 -13.83 8.70 -5.48
N GLU A 102 -15.16 8.68 -5.55
CA GLU A 102 -15.97 9.31 -4.51
C GLU A 102 -15.97 8.45 -3.25
N GLU A 103 -15.30 8.93 -2.25
CA GLU A 103 -15.17 8.32 -0.95
C GLU A 103 -15.27 9.41 0.10
N SER A 104 -15.89 9.13 1.23
CA SER A 104 -15.90 10.03 2.38
C SER A 104 -14.99 9.50 3.49
N PRO A 105 -14.43 10.38 4.33
CA PRO A 105 -13.59 9.93 5.47
C PRO A 105 -14.33 8.99 6.43
N GLU A 106 -15.66 9.15 6.54
CA GLU A 106 -16.52 8.38 7.44
C GLU A 106 -16.86 7.00 6.87
N LEU A 107 -16.93 6.87 5.54
CA LEU A 107 -17.32 5.65 4.85
C LEU A 107 -16.17 5.19 3.94
N ALA A 108 -15.19 4.52 4.54
CA ALA A 108 -14.07 3.95 3.80
C ALA A 108 -14.57 2.86 2.85
N VAL A 109 -14.22 2.98 1.57
CA VAL A 109 -14.56 1.99 0.56
C VAL A 109 -13.45 0.95 0.44
N GLY A 110 -13.82 -0.32 0.50
CA GLY A 110 -12.86 -1.40 0.45
C GLY A 110 -12.17 -1.55 -0.91
N THR A 111 -10.99 -2.12 -0.87
CA THR A 111 -10.10 -2.26 -2.04
C THR A 111 -10.71 -3.07 -3.19
N CYS A 112 -11.55 -4.08 -2.88
CA CYS A 112 -12.25 -4.87 -3.91
C CYS A 112 -13.32 -4.03 -4.62
N THR A 113 -14.00 -3.16 -3.90
CA THR A 113 -15.02 -2.28 -4.46
C THR A 113 -14.39 -1.25 -5.39
N VAL A 114 -13.27 -0.65 -5.00
CA VAL A 114 -12.48 0.23 -5.87
C VAL A 114 -12.01 -0.49 -7.13
N LEU A 115 -11.46 -1.70 -7.02
CA LEU A 115 -11.02 -2.49 -8.18
C LEU A 115 -12.18 -2.85 -9.13
N ARG A 116 -13.37 -3.13 -8.60
CA ARG A 116 -14.57 -3.37 -9.43
C ARG A 116 -14.99 -2.12 -10.20
N HIS A 117 -14.93 -0.95 -9.54
CA HIS A 117 -15.30 0.31 -10.19
C HIS A 117 -14.39 0.61 -11.38
N PHE A 118 -13.09 0.41 -11.23
CA PHE A 118 -12.10 0.63 -12.29
C PHE A 118 -11.79 -0.60 -13.15
N ALA A 119 -12.62 -1.64 -13.10
CA ALA A 119 -12.41 -2.89 -13.84
C ALA A 119 -12.21 -2.69 -15.35
N HIS A 120 -12.86 -1.67 -15.93
CA HIS A 120 -12.74 -1.30 -17.35
C HIS A 120 -11.38 -0.74 -17.74
N ARG A 121 -10.59 -0.23 -16.77
CA ARG A 121 -9.21 0.26 -16.97
C ARG A 121 -8.17 -0.84 -16.81
N ILE A 122 -8.51 -1.92 -16.10
CA ILE A 122 -7.60 -3.02 -15.79
C ILE A 122 -7.78 -4.13 -16.82
N GLU A 123 -7.13 -3.98 -17.97
CA GLU A 123 -7.25 -4.93 -19.10
C GLU A 123 -6.16 -6.02 -19.09
N LYS A 124 -5.08 -5.82 -18.34
CA LYS A 124 -3.90 -6.69 -18.28
C LYS A 124 -3.74 -7.30 -16.90
N ASP A 125 -2.74 -8.17 -16.76
CA ASP A 125 -2.26 -8.58 -15.43
C ASP A 125 -1.77 -7.34 -14.70
N PHE A 126 -1.99 -7.27 -13.40
CA PHE A 126 -1.77 -6.05 -12.65
C PHE A 126 -1.04 -6.28 -11.34
N ILE A 127 -0.42 -5.22 -10.86
CA ILE A 127 0.28 -5.17 -9.58
C ILE A 127 -0.48 -4.18 -8.69
N LEU A 128 -1.10 -4.67 -7.64
CA LEU A 128 -1.77 -3.84 -6.64
C LEU A 128 -0.76 -3.40 -5.60
N ILE A 129 -0.63 -2.10 -5.37
CA ILE A 129 0.34 -1.51 -4.43
C ILE A 129 -0.35 -0.39 -3.64
N PRO A 130 -0.24 -0.36 -2.31
CA PRO A 130 -0.67 0.79 -1.53
C PRO A 130 0.37 1.92 -1.61
N CYS A 131 -0.07 3.18 -1.53
CA CYS A 131 0.81 4.35 -1.59
C CYS A 131 1.76 4.47 -0.38
N ASP A 132 1.42 3.80 0.72
CA ASP A 132 2.12 3.85 2.01
C ASP A 132 3.19 2.76 2.20
N PHE A 133 3.41 1.93 1.21
CA PHE A 133 4.42 0.88 1.29
C PHE A 133 5.81 1.42 0.97
N VAL A 134 6.74 1.22 1.91
CA VAL A 134 8.16 1.54 1.72
C VAL A 134 8.92 0.25 1.43
N PRO A 135 9.28 0.00 0.15
CA PRO A 135 9.96 -1.23 -0.22
C PRO A 135 11.40 -1.25 0.31
N PRO A 136 11.89 -2.42 0.77
CA PRO A 136 13.27 -2.54 1.19
C PRO A 136 14.19 -2.56 -0.04
N PRO A 137 15.38 -1.97 0.02
CA PRO A 137 16.34 -2.01 -1.09
C PRO A 137 16.74 -3.44 -1.52
N SER A 138 16.64 -4.40 -0.59
CA SER A 138 16.98 -5.81 -0.81
C SER A 138 15.91 -6.61 -1.57
N LEU A 139 14.70 -6.04 -1.75
CA LEU A 139 13.61 -6.70 -2.48
C LEU A 139 13.24 -5.92 -3.74
N PRO A 140 13.86 -6.18 -4.89
CA PRO A 140 13.40 -5.60 -6.15
C PRO A 140 12.04 -6.20 -6.54
N LEU A 141 11.14 -5.36 -7.08
CA LEU A 141 9.80 -5.80 -7.54
C LEU A 141 9.90 -6.90 -8.60
N SER A 142 10.97 -6.93 -9.37
CA SER A 142 11.26 -7.99 -10.35
C SER A 142 11.25 -9.39 -9.74
N THR A 143 11.59 -9.54 -8.46
CA THR A 143 11.52 -10.84 -7.76
C THR A 143 10.07 -11.34 -7.67
N LEU A 144 9.12 -10.48 -7.30
CA LEU A 144 7.70 -10.83 -7.25
C LEU A 144 7.15 -11.12 -8.65
N ILE A 145 7.50 -10.28 -9.62
CA ILE A 145 7.07 -10.41 -11.02
C ILE A 145 7.59 -11.72 -11.61
N ASN A 146 8.86 -12.04 -11.44
CA ASN A 146 9.45 -13.28 -11.96
C ASN A 146 8.84 -14.52 -11.31
N LYS A 147 8.60 -14.48 -10.00
CA LYS A 147 7.89 -15.54 -9.29
C LYS A 147 6.49 -15.73 -9.88
N PHE A 148 5.75 -14.65 -10.06
CA PHE A 148 4.41 -14.69 -10.65
C PHE A 148 4.44 -15.25 -12.08
N ARG A 149 5.37 -14.81 -12.93
CA ARG A 149 5.54 -15.33 -14.30
C ARG A 149 5.76 -16.84 -14.33
N ILE A 150 6.64 -17.34 -13.46
CA ILE A 150 6.95 -18.76 -13.38
C ILE A 150 5.74 -19.55 -12.88
N GLU A 151 5.19 -19.17 -11.74
CA GLU A 151 4.10 -19.89 -11.09
C GLU A 151 2.77 -19.78 -11.85
N SER A 152 2.52 -18.65 -12.49
CA SER A 152 1.33 -18.44 -13.34
C SER A 152 1.30 -19.37 -14.54
N LYS A 153 2.47 -19.68 -15.12
CA LYS A 153 2.59 -20.58 -16.30
C LYS A 153 2.67 -22.05 -15.92
N LEU A 154 3.40 -22.39 -14.87
CA LEU A 154 3.63 -23.78 -14.47
C LEU A 154 2.52 -24.32 -13.58
N ASP A 155 2.15 -23.57 -12.57
CA ASP A 155 1.27 -24.04 -11.50
C ASP A 155 -0.11 -23.35 -11.49
N GLY A 156 -0.37 -22.47 -12.45
CA GLY A 156 -1.64 -21.73 -12.55
C GLY A 156 -1.89 -20.75 -11.42
N ALA A 157 -0.84 -20.12 -10.90
CA ALA A 157 -0.99 -19.09 -9.88
C ALA A 157 -1.83 -17.92 -10.40
N ILE A 158 -2.79 -17.48 -9.57
CA ILE A 158 -3.68 -16.36 -9.87
C ILE A 158 -3.12 -15.07 -9.27
N THR A 159 -2.54 -15.16 -8.09
CA THR A 159 -1.92 -14.04 -7.40
C THR A 159 -0.66 -14.47 -6.67
N VAL A 160 0.25 -13.52 -6.49
CA VAL A 160 1.43 -13.65 -5.63
C VAL A 160 1.41 -12.50 -4.63
N SER A 161 1.45 -12.81 -3.34
CA SER A 161 1.47 -11.84 -2.24
C SER A 161 2.89 -11.66 -1.70
N CYS A 162 3.18 -10.47 -1.19
CA CYS A 162 4.44 -10.12 -0.55
C CYS A 162 4.24 -9.94 0.95
N TRP A 163 5.06 -10.61 1.74
CA TRP A 163 5.06 -10.53 3.20
C TRP A 163 6.45 -10.19 3.70
N PHE A 164 6.52 -9.36 4.71
CA PHE A 164 7.79 -8.91 5.28
C PHE A 164 7.82 -9.13 6.79
N GLN A 165 9.02 -9.34 7.32
CA GLN A 165 9.20 -9.44 8.76
C GLN A 165 9.12 -8.04 9.37
N HIS A 166 8.25 -7.90 10.38
CA HIS A 166 8.22 -6.66 11.17
C HIS A 166 9.54 -6.54 11.93
N PRO A 167 10.21 -5.40 11.91
CA PRO A 167 11.35 -5.17 12.79
C PRO A 167 10.90 -5.33 14.24
N ASP A 168 11.68 -6.03 15.05
CA ASP A 168 11.40 -6.21 16.48
C ASP A 168 11.31 -4.84 17.14
N GLY A 169 10.16 -4.54 17.71
CA GLY A 169 9.63 -3.23 18.03
C GLY A 169 10.57 -2.27 18.72
N GLY A 170 10.78 -1.13 18.09
CA GLY A 170 11.21 0.08 18.78
C GLY A 170 10.14 0.50 19.79
N SER A 171 10.54 1.04 20.94
CA SER A 171 9.62 1.61 21.92
C SER A 171 8.86 2.80 21.32
N VAL A 172 7.66 2.54 20.83
CA VAL A 172 6.71 3.57 20.41
C VAL A 172 5.81 3.91 21.59
N PRO A 173 5.50 5.18 21.83
CA PRO A 173 4.56 5.56 22.87
C PRO A 173 3.20 4.87 22.68
N GLU A 174 2.63 4.30 23.75
CA GLU A 174 1.32 3.65 23.71
C GLU A 174 0.20 4.60 23.27
N GLU A 175 0.35 5.89 23.52
CA GLU A 175 -0.61 6.93 23.15
C GLU A 175 -0.79 7.09 21.63
N TRP A 176 0.17 6.65 20.85
CA TRP A 176 0.13 6.74 19.37
C TRP A 176 -0.49 5.51 18.70
N GLY A 177 -1.05 4.63 19.51
CA GLY A 177 -1.66 3.39 19.09
C GLY A 177 -0.68 2.22 19.10
N GLN A 178 -1.22 1.07 19.42
CA GLN A 178 -0.43 -0.16 19.36
C GLN A 178 -0.26 -0.60 17.91
N PRO A 179 0.86 -1.17 17.53
CA PRO A 179 0.99 -1.83 16.24
C PRO A 179 -0.08 -2.91 16.13
N ALA A 180 -0.63 -3.08 14.92
CA ALA A 180 -1.63 -4.12 14.68
C ALA A 180 -1.12 -5.48 15.20
N PRO A 181 -1.96 -6.26 15.90
CA PRO A 181 -1.54 -7.55 16.43
C PRO A 181 -1.02 -8.44 15.30
N PRO A 182 0.03 -9.23 15.57
CA PRO A 182 0.59 -10.10 14.56
C PRO A 182 -0.41 -11.19 14.18
N VAL A 183 -0.81 -11.20 12.91
CA VAL A 183 -1.77 -12.18 12.38
C VAL A 183 -1.02 -13.40 11.85
N PRO A 184 -1.37 -14.62 12.30
CA PRO A 184 -0.70 -15.82 11.85
C PRO A 184 -0.98 -16.12 10.37
N ILE A 185 0.07 -16.53 9.65
CA ILE A 185 0.00 -17.01 8.29
C ILE A 185 0.50 -18.44 8.18
N VAL A 186 -0.10 -19.20 7.27
CA VAL A 186 0.31 -20.57 6.97
C VAL A 186 0.68 -20.67 5.50
N TRP A 187 1.89 -21.13 5.23
CA TRP A 187 2.37 -21.36 3.86
C TRP A 187 3.17 -22.64 3.72
N ASP A 188 3.23 -23.19 2.53
CA ASP A 188 4.12 -24.30 2.23
C ASP A 188 5.50 -23.77 1.80
N LYS A 189 6.54 -24.06 2.59
CA LYS A 189 7.91 -23.61 2.29
C LYS A 189 8.46 -24.18 0.99
N ARG A 190 8.03 -25.39 0.59
CA ARG A 190 8.55 -26.06 -0.59
C ARG A 190 8.07 -25.42 -1.88
N SER A 191 6.76 -25.18 -1.94
CA SER A 191 6.13 -24.61 -3.14
C SER A 191 6.05 -23.09 -3.10
N GLY A 192 6.23 -22.45 -1.94
CA GLY A 192 6.00 -21.02 -1.77
C GLY A 192 4.54 -20.64 -1.97
N THR A 193 3.62 -21.48 -1.51
CA THR A 193 2.19 -21.31 -1.63
C THR A 193 1.59 -20.80 -0.33
N LEU A 194 0.85 -19.70 -0.37
CA LEU A 194 0.08 -19.21 0.77
C LEU A 194 -1.17 -20.06 0.95
N LEU A 195 -1.35 -20.66 2.11
CA LEU A 195 -2.40 -21.64 2.37
C LEU A 195 -3.53 -21.08 3.22
N HIS A 196 -3.18 -20.29 4.22
CA HIS A 196 -4.15 -19.69 5.14
C HIS A 196 -3.60 -18.35 5.63
N VAL A 197 -4.51 -17.42 5.74
CA VAL A 197 -4.30 -16.11 6.36
C VAL A 197 -5.46 -15.92 7.30
N ASP A 198 -5.15 -15.68 8.56
CA ASP A 198 -6.15 -15.37 9.55
C ASP A 198 -6.64 -13.93 9.39
N THR A 199 -7.89 -13.68 9.73
CA THR A 199 -8.49 -12.35 9.69
C THR A 199 -8.87 -11.92 11.10
N PRO A 200 -8.98 -10.61 11.38
CA PRO A 200 -9.46 -10.14 12.67
C PRO A 200 -10.81 -10.79 13.06
N ASP A 201 -11.73 -10.89 12.10
CA ASP A 201 -13.02 -11.56 12.30
C ASP A 201 -12.91 -13.04 12.67
N ASP A 202 -11.93 -13.76 12.07
CA ASP A 202 -11.68 -15.16 12.40
C ASP A 202 -11.10 -15.28 13.82
N VAL A 203 -10.20 -14.38 14.23
CA VAL A 203 -9.62 -14.30 15.58
C VAL A 203 -10.70 -14.02 16.62
N ASP A 204 -11.56 -13.02 16.40
CA ASP A 204 -12.65 -12.69 17.32
C ASP A 204 -13.66 -13.83 17.45
N ARG A 205 -13.93 -14.55 16.35
CA ARG A 205 -14.88 -15.66 16.33
C ARG A 205 -14.34 -16.92 17.00
N ASN A 206 -13.06 -17.20 16.87
CA ASN A 206 -12.42 -18.44 17.32
C ASN A 206 -11.71 -18.29 18.67
N GLY A 207 -11.77 -17.11 19.33
CA GLY A 207 -11.19 -16.88 20.65
C GLY A 207 -9.68 -17.11 20.68
N GLU A 208 -8.94 -16.55 19.74
CA GLU A 208 -7.48 -16.67 19.56
C GLU A 208 -7.00 -18.07 19.10
N GLU A 209 -7.90 -19.04 18.88
CA GLU A 209 -7.54 -20.35 18.36
C GLU A 209 -7.46 -20.34 16.83
N LEU A 210 -6.37 -20.86 16.26
CA LEU A 210 -6.19 -21.00 14.82
C LEU A 210 -6.83 -22.29 14.31
N GLU A 211 -7.96 -22.19 13.60
CA GLU A 211 -8.63 -23.33 13.00
C GLU A 211 -8.08 -23.69 11.61
N LEU A 212 -7.37 -24.82 11.51
CA LEU A 212 -6.85 -25.32 10.23
C LEU A 212 -7.53 -26.64 9.84
N ARG A 213 -7.95 -26.73 8.58
CA ARG A 213 -8.61 -27.94 8.06
C ARG A 213 -7.57 -29.04 7.74
N MET A 214 -7.87 -30.27 8.11
CA MET A 214 -7.02 -31.44 7.83
C MET A 214 -6.75 -31.65 6.31
N SER A 215 -7.68 -31.23 5.45
CA SER A 215 -7.49 -31.29 4.00
C SER A 215 -6.31 -30.44 3.51
N LEU A 216 -5.95 -29.37 4.23
CA LEU A 216 -4.80 -28.54 3.97
C LEU A 216 -3.50 -29.34 4.20
N PHE A 217 -3.35 -29.97 5.36
CA PHE A 217 -2.16 -30.76 5.72
C PHE A 217 -1.99 -32.00 4.84
N SER A 218 -3.11 -32.64 4.45
CA SER A 218 -3.10 -33.75 3.52
C SER A 218 -2.52 -33.39 2.15
N LYS A 219 -2.81 -32.17 1.65
CA LYS A 219 -2.31 -31.70 0.36
C LYS A 219 -0.91 -31.09 0.47
N PHE A 220 -0.61 -30.40 1.57
CA PHE A 220 0.63 -29.67 1.80
C PHE A 220 1.30 -30.09 3.12
N PRO A 221 2.09 -31.18 3.11
CA PRO A 221 2.66 -31.75 4.34
C PRO A 221 3.82 -30.90 4.94
N LYS A 222 4.40 -29.95 4.18
CA LYS A 222 5.50 -29.08 4.63
C LYS A 222 5.05 -27.66 4.93
N THR A 223 3.96 -27.55 5.68
CA THR A 223 3.44 -26.26 6.11
C THR A 223 4.29 -25.62 7.18
N SER A 224 4.39 -24.30 7.11
CA SER A 224 4.99 -23.44 8.12
C SER A 224 3.94 -22.48 8.62
N LEU A 225 3.94 -22.27 9.91
CA LEU A 225 3.09 -21.29 10.63
C LEU A 225 4.00 -20.23 11.24
N SER A 226 3.68 -18.96 11.06
CA SER A 226 4.37 -17.86 11.72
C SER A 226 3.46 -16.64 11.84
N SER A 227 3.61 -15.93 12.95
CA SER A 227 3.00 -14.61 13.20
C SER A 227 4.00 -13.44 13.03
N ARG A 228 5.26 -13.71 12.64
CA ARG A 228 6.30 -12.68 12.50
C ARG A 228 6.16 -11.81 11.25
N PHE A 229 5.34 -12.22 10.30
CA PHE A 229 5.26 -11.59 9.00
C PHE A 229 3.99 -10.75 8.87
N GLN A 230 4.16 -9.55 8.37
CA GLN A 230 3.07 -8.65 8.01
C GLN A 230 2.84 -8.65 6.51
N ASP A 231 1.59 -8.45 6.10
CA ASP A 231 1.23 -8.25 4.70
C ASP A 231 1.65 -6.85 4.23
N SER A 232 2.38 -6.80 3.14
CA SER A 232 2.75 -5.55 2.48
C SER A 232 1.58 -4.90 1.73
N HIS A 233 0.48 -5.63 1.55
CA HIS A 233 -0.62 -5.32 0.63
C HIS A 233 -0.16 -5.11 -0.83
N VAL A 234 0.99 -5.69 -1.18
CA VAL A 234 1.48 -5.76 -2.56
C VAL A 234 1.14 -7.12 -3.15
N TYR A 235 0.35 -7.10 -4.20
CA TYR A 235 -0.13 -8.31 -4.86
C TYR A 235 0.09 -8.22 -6.37
N VAL A 236 0.72 -9.24 -6.95
CA VAL A 236 0.81 -9.42 -8.40
C VAL A 236 -0.32 -10.35 -8.82
N CYS A 237 -1.25 -9.87 -9.62
CA CYS A 237 -2.52 -10.54 -9.91
C CYS A 237 -2.73 -10.77 -11.41
N LYS A 238 -3.36 -11.89 -11.75
CA LYS A 238 -3.92 -12.08 -13.10
C LYS A 238 -5.12 -11.17 -13.32
N ARG A 239 -5.32 -10.73 -14.54
CA ARG A 239 -6.54 -10.01 -14.98
C ARG A 239 -7.81 -10.75 -14.57
N ALA A 240 -7.79 -12.09 -14.55
CA ALA A 240 -8.91 -12.94 -14.14
C ALA A 240 -9.46 -12.62 -12.75
N VAL A 241 -8.64 -12.10 -11.84
CA VAL A 241 -9.06 -11.64 -10.49
C VAL A 241 -10.18 -10.61 -10.58
N ILE A 242 -10.09 -9.66 -11.51
CA ILE A 242 -11.14 -8.64 -11.70
C ILE A 242 -12.46 -9.28 -12.10
N GLY A 243 -12.43 -10.28 -12.99
CA GLY A 243 -13.64 -11.03 -13.37
C GLY A 243 -14.29 -11.76 -12.20
N ILE A 244 -13.47 -12.32 -11.29
CA ILE A 244 -13.97 -12.96 -10.07
C ILE A 244 -14.60 -11.92 -9.13
N LEU A 245 -13.98 -10.78 -8.96
CA LEU A 245 -14.49 -9.70 -8.10
C LEU A 245 -15.82 -9.14 -8.62
N GLN A 246 -15.99 -9.06 -9.96
CA GLN A 246 -17.27 -8.66 -10.58
C GLN A 246 -18.38 -9.67 -10.34
N GLN A 247 -18.07 -10.99 -10.36
CA GLN A 247 -19.03 -12.05 -10.06
C GLN A 247 -19.38 -12.15 -8.57
N LYS A 248 -18.53 -11.61 -7.70
CA LYS A 248 -18.69 -11.65 -6.24
C LYS A 248 -18.69 -10.24 -5.64
N PRO A 249 -19.78 -9.50 -5.76
CA PRO A 249 -19.88 -8.12 -5.28
C PRO A 249 -19.82 -7.98 -3.75
N LEU A 250 -19.99 -9.08 -3.02
CA LEU A 250 -19.98 -9.09 -1.54
C LEU A 250 -18.59 -8.85 -0.94
N PHE A 251 -17.51 -9.09 -1.69
CA PHE A 251 -16.19 -8.82 -1.17
C PHE A 251 -15.90 -7.32 -1.20
N ASP A 252 -15.58 -6.77 -0.05
CA ASP A 252 -15.16 -5.38 0.09
C ASP A 252 -13.64 -5.26 0.26
N SER A 253 -13.04 -5.98 1.18
CA SER A 253 -11.60 -5.97 1.43
C SER A 253 -10.86 -7.06 0.64
N PHE A 254 -9.79 -6.67 -0.06
CA PHE A 254 -8.93 -7.64 -0.76
C PHE A 254 -8.15 -8.51 0.22
N ARG A 255 -7.64 -7.91 1.31
CA ARG A 255 -6.80 -8.58 2.30
C ARG A 255 -7.60 -9.45 3.26
N GLU A 256 -8.74 -8.97 3.74
CA GLU A 256 -9.49 -9.61 4.81
C GLU A 256 -10.50 -10.63 4.30
N GLU A 257 -11.06 -10.42 3.11
CA GLU A 257 -12.11 -11.28 2.58
C GLU A 257 -11.67 -12.08 1.36
N PHE A 258 -11.14 -11.40 0.33
CA PHE A 258 -10.84 -12.04 -0.95
C PHE A 258 -9.64 -12.98 -0.88
N LEU A 259 -8.53 -12.55 -0.27
CA LEU A 259 -7.30 -13.34 -0.19
C LEU A 259 -7.50 -14.62 0.64
N PRO A 260 -8.10 -14.59 1.85
CA PRO A 260 -8.40 -15.80 2.62
C PRO A 260 -9.36 -16.74 1.89
N TRP A 261 -10.37 -16.18 1.20
CA TRP A 261 -11.28 -16.98 0.37
C TRP A 261 -10.52 -17.69 -0.77
N LEU A 262 -9.59 -17.00 -1.43
CA LEU A 262 -8.77 -17.55 -2.50
C LEU A 262 -7.82 -18.64 -1.97
N CYS A 263 -7.25 -18.47 -0.78
CA CYS A 263 -6.46 -19.50 -0.11
C CYS A 263 -7.30 -20.76 0.15
N LYS A 264 -8.54 -20.61 0.63
CA LYS A 264 -9.47 -21.73 0.89
C LYS A 264 -9.83 -22.50 -0.40
N LEU A 265 -9.82 -21.85 -1.57
CA LEU A 265 -10.07 -22.51 -2.88
C LEU A 265 -8.99 -23.53 -3.25
N GLN A 266 -7.76 -23.35 -2.84
CA GLN A 266 -6.64 -24.17 -3.25
C GLN A 266 -6.77 -25.64 -2.80
N TYR A 267 -7.45 -25.92 -1.69
CA TYR A 267 -7.61 -27.26 -1.13
C TYR A 267 -9.06 -27.76 -1.06
N GLN A 268 -10.05 -26.93 -1.35
CA GLN A 268 -11.46 -27.30 -1.37
C GLN A 268 -11.92 -27.70 -2.78
N LYS A 269 -11.93 -29.00 -3.08
CA LYS A 269 -12.27 -29.55 -4.40
C LYS A 269 -13.62 -29.07 -4.95
N THR A 270 -14.65 -29.00 -4.11
CA THR A 270 -15.99 -28.53 -4.52
C THR A 270 -16.01 -27.08 -4.98
N LYS A 271 -15.27 -26.22 -4.27
CA LYS A 271 -15.14 -24.81 -4.66
C LYS A 271 -14.24 -24.64 -5.90
N GLN A 272 -13.17 -25.45 -6.02
CA GLN A 272 -12.35 -25.47 -7.23
C GLN A 272 -13.16 -25.82 -8.48
N PHE A 273 -14.01 -26.83 -8.36
CA PHE A 273 -14.86 -27.23 -9.48
C PHE A 273 -15.87 -26.14 -9.88
N LYS A 274 -16.45 -25.47 -8.86
CA LYS A 274 -17.45 -24.42 -9.11
C LYS A 274 -16.84 -23.15 -9.75
N TYR A 275 -15.68 -22.70 -9.27
CA TYR A 275 -15.09 -21.41 -9.68
C TYR A 275 -13.91 -21.55 -10.65
N GLY A 276 -13.32 -22.73 -10.75
CA GLY A 276 -12.17 -22.97 -11.63
C GLY A 276 -12.48 -22.78 -13.10
N ARG A 277 -13.70 -23.11 -13.53
CA ARG A 277 -14.13 -22.94 -14.92
C ARG A 277 -14.18 -21.47 -15.32
N ASP A 278 -14.75 -20.62 -14.48
CA ASP A 278 -14.93 -19.19 -14.75
C ASP A 278 -13.57 -18.48 -14.82
N ILE A 279 -12.66 -18.84 -13.91
CA ILE A 279 -11.29 -18.30 -13.88
C ILE A 279 -10.50 -18.76 -15.11
N TYR A 280 -10.66 -20.01 -15.53
CA TYR A 280 -9.99 -20.54 -16.71
C TYR A 280 -10.49 -19.89 -17.99
N SER A 281 -11.79 -19.69 -18.13
CA SER A 281 -12.38 -18.99 -19.30
C SER A 281 -11.91 -17.54 -19.39
N ALA A 282 -11.88 -16.81 -18.28
CA ALA A 282 -11.37 -15.44 -18.22
C ALA A 282 -9.86 -15.36 -18.55
N SER A 283 -9.08 -16.40 -18.20
CA SER A 283 -7.65 -16.46 -18.51
C SER A 283 -7.33 -16.82 -19.96
N GLN A 284 -8.25 -17.48 -20.66
CA GLN A 284 -8.03 -17.90 -22.06
C GLN A 284 -8.17 -16.78 -23.10
N ASN A 285 -8.88 -15.72 -22.77
CA ASN A 285 -9.11 -14.60 -23.68
C ASN A 285 -7.93 -13.62 -23.79
N ALA A 286 -6.84 -13.85 -23.08
CA ALA A 286 -5.65 -13.03 -23.21
C ALA A 286 -4.91 -13.36 -24.53
N PRO A 287 -4.52 -12.35 -25.33
CA PRO A 287 -3.80 -12.56 -26.60
C PRO A 287 -2.51 -13.36 -26.44
N HIS A 288 -1.92 -13.32 -25.24
CA HIS A 288 -0.73 -14.10 -24.89
C HIS A 288 -1.01 -15.61 -24.77
N SER A 289 -2.16 -16.02 -24.25
CA SER A 289 -2.56 -17.44 -24.17
C SER A 289 -2.85 -18.03 -25.54
N LEU A 290 -3.39 -17.22 -26.46
CA LEU A 290 -3.55 -17.59 -27.86
C LEU A 290 -2.20 -17.81 -28.55
N ALA A 291 -1.24 -16.89 -28.35
CA ALA A 291 0.10 -17.02 -28.92
C ALA A 291 0.84 -18.26 -28.38
N LEU A 292 0.69 -18.60 -27.10
CA LEU A 292 1.25 -19.83 -26.52
C LEU A 292 0.60 -21.10 -27.08
N ARG A 293 -0.71 -21.12 -27.31
CA ARG A 293 -1.41 -22.27 -27.94
C ARG A 293 -0.95 -22.54 -29.36
N HIS A 294 -0.58 -21.52 -30.10
CA HIS A 294 -0.05 -21.62 -31.45
C HIS A 294 1.48 -21.70 -31.52
N SER A 295 2.15 -21.71 -30.36
CA SER A 295 3.60 -21.88 -30.29
C SER A 295 3.96 -23.34 -30.54
N SER A 296 5.00 -23.58 -31.35
CA SER A 296 5.57 -24.91 -31.57
C SER A 296 6.13 -25.58 -30.30
N LEU A 297 6.30 -24.80 -29.23
CA LEU A 297 6.70 -25.27 -27.90
C LEU A 297 5.52 -25.79 -27.06
N TYR A 298 4.29 -25.60 -27.51
CA TYR A 298 3.11 -26.12 -26.84
C TYR A 298 2.94 -27.61 -27.18
N THR A 299 3.65 -28.45 -26.46
CA THR A 299 3.37 -29.89 -26.44
C THR A 299 2.15 -30.11 -25.52
N GLY A 300 0.97 -30.27 -26.10
CA GLY A 300 -0.29 -30.51 -25.38
C GLY A 300 -0.36 -31.83 -24.58
N LYS A 301 0.78 -32.31 -24.10
CA LYS A 301 0.93 -33.54 -23.32
C LYS A 301 1.84 -33.36 -22.11
N THR A 302 1.49 -32.43 -21.23
CA THR A 302 1.97 -32.52 -19.85
C THR A 302 0.79 -32.69 -18.92
N ALA A 303 0.04 -33.76 -19.11
CA ALA A 303 -0.59 -34.42 -17.99
C ALA A 303 0.55 -35.00 -17.16
N THR A 304 1.02 -34.29 -16.14
CA THR A 304 1.90 -34.82 -15.11
C THR A 304 1.17 -35.98 -14.42
N LYS A 305 1.41 -37.19 -14.94
CA LYS A 305 1.22 -38.39 -14.15
C LYS A 305 2.22 -38.30 -13.00
N TRP A 306 1.72 -38.07 -11.81
CA TRP A 306 2.48 -38.30 -10.59
C TRP A 306 2.86 -39.77 -10.54
N PRO A 307 4.12 -40.16 -10.25
CA PRO A 307 4.45 -41.52 -10.03
C PRO A 307 3.69 -42.03 -8.81
N SER A 308 2.76 -42.95 -9.06
CA SER A 308 2.19 -43.82 -8.04
C SER A 308 3.33 -44.66 -7.45
N SER A 309 3.35 -44.74 -6.15
CA SER A 309 4.27 -45.56 -5.35
C SER A 309 4.42 -46.98 -5.93
N PRO A 310 5.60 -47.56 -5.85
CA PRO A 310 5.78 -48.96 -6.24
C PRO A 310 5.25 -49.86 -5.11
N THR A 311 4.12 -50.50 -5.32
CA THR A 311 3.71 -51.69 -4.58
C THR A 311 2.96 -52.63 -5.51
N ASP A 312 3.54 -53.82 -5.63
CA ASP A 312 2.91 -55.08 -5.96
C ASP A 312 2.53 -55.36 -7.41
N GLU A 313 3.51 -55.89 -8.12
CA GLU A 313 3.30 -56.88 -9.19
C GLU A 313 2.72 -58.15 -8.57
N VAL A 314 1.48 -58.45 -8.89
CA VAL A 314 0.93 -59.81 -8.81
C VAL A 314 0.37 -60.21 -10.16
N ASP A 315 1.04 -61.25 -10.69
CA ASP A 315 0.73 -62.07 -11.83
C ASP A 315 -0.76 -62.40 -12.00
N SER A 316 -1.29 -62.22 -13.20
CA SER A 316 -2.46 -62.97 -13.66
C SER A 316 -2.58 -62.98 -15.19
N PRO A 317 -3.05 -64.06 -15.79
CA PRO A 317 -2.79 -64.45 -17.17
C PRO A 317 -3.75 -63.89 -18.21
N PRO A 318 -3.50 -64.11 -19.54
CA PRO A 318 -4.20 -63.44 -20.63
C PRO A 318 -5.59 -64.04 -20.91
N GLN A 319 -6.63 -63.21 -20.98
CA GLN A 319 -7.94 -63.63 -21.46
C GLN A 319 -8.34 -63.00 -22.79
N LYS A 320 -8.65 -63.89 -23.63
CA LYS A 320 -9.27 -64.03 -24.94
C LYS A 320 -10.18 -62.89 -25.46
N VAL A 321 -9.94 -62.63 -26.71
CA VAL A 321 -10.79 -61.94 -27.70
C VAL A 321 -12.17 -62.59 -27.83
N ALA A 322 -13.24 -61.84 -27.86
CA ALA A 322 -14.53 -62.24 -28.42
C ALA A 322 -15.36 -60.99 -28.89
N PRO A 323 -16.39 -61.14 -29.75
CA PRO A 323 -16.51 -60.39 -30.99
C PRO A 323 -17.59 -59.29 -30.97
N LEU A 324 -17.56 -58.52 -32.08
CA LEU A 324 -18.53 -57.50 -32.52
C LEU A 324 -20.01 -57.88 -32.33
N SER A 325 -20.80 -56.95 -31.81
CA SER A 325 -22.25 -56.84 -32.16
C SER A 325 -22.72 -55.40 -32.06
N ALA A 326 -23.15 -54.95 -33.16
CA ALA A 326 -24.19 -54.03 -33.64
C ALA A 326 -24.68 -52.78 -32.83
N PRO A 327 -25.22 -51.78 -33.54
CA PRO A 327 -25.26 -50.38 -33.16
C PRO A 327 -26.51 -50.01 -32.35
N SER A 328 -26.37 -49.25 -31.30
CA SER A 328 -27.49 -48.60 -30.62
C SER A 328 -27.24 -47.10 -30.54
N SER A 329 -28.18 -46.38 -31.07
CA SER A 329 -28.63 -44.99 -30.91
C SER A 329 -27.68 -43.88 -30.41
N PRO A 330 -27.77 -42.70 -30.97
CA PRO A 330 -26.96 -41.56 -30.54
C PRO A 330 -27.44 -41.07 -29.18
N VAL A 331 -26.63 -41.32 -28.17
CA VAL A 331 -26.70 -40.61 -26.92
C VAL A 331 -25.87 -39.34 -27.09
N ASP A 332 -26.55 -38.21 -26.96
CA ASP A 332 -25.94 -36.89 -26.91
C ASP A 332 -24.88 -36.84 -25.80
N THR A 333 -23.66 -37.19 -26.13
CA THR A 333 -22.50 -36.92 -25.32
C THR A 333 -21.98 -35.52 -25.66
N HIS A 334 -22.53 -34.51 -25.00
CA HIS A 334 -21.78 -33.31 -24.73
C HIS A 334 -20.59 -33.64 -23.78
N ASP A 335 -19.65 -34.44 -24.26
CA ASP A 335 -18.33 -34.55 -23.69
C ASP A 335 -17.56 -33.27 -24.05
N GLY A 336 -17.92 -32.20 -23.31
CA GLY A 336 -17.03 -31.07 -23.16
C GLY A 336 -15.73 -31.60 -22.56
N ILE A 337 -14.64 -31.46 -23.31
CA ILE A 337 -13.28 -31.73 -22.89
C ILE A 337 -13.08 -31.01 -21.56
N VAL A 338 -13.27 -31.72 -20.44
CA VAL A 338 -12.97 -31.24 -19.11
C VAL A 338 -11.44 -31.20 -19.04
N GLY A 339 -10.89 -30.04 -19.42
CA GLY A 339 -9.48 -29.77 -19.15
C GLY A 339 -9.20 -29.94 -17.64
N PRO A 340 -7.98 -30.24 -17.24
CA PRO A 340 -7.64 -30.37 -15.83
C PRO A 340 -8.09 -29.10 -15.09
N PRO A 341 -8.63 -29.24 -13.87
CA PRO A 341 -9.12 -28.09 -13.10
C PRO A 341 -8.00 -27.07 -12.98
N ALA A 342 -8.31 -25.82 -13.31
CA ALA A 342 -7.35 -24.73 -13.20
C ALA A 342 -6.79 -24.71 -11.80
N SER A 343 -5.47 -24.78 -11.66
CA SER A 343 -4.82 -24.62 -10.37
C SER A 343 -5.01 -23.16 -9.93
N LEU A 344 -5.73 -22.96 -8.83
CA LEU A 344 -6.04 -21.65 -8.25
C LEU A 344 -5.01 -21.32 -7.17
N ARG A 345 -3.74 -21.31 -7.53
CA ARG A 345 -2.68 -21.14 -6.58
C ARG A 345 -2.47 -19.68 -6.18
N VAL A 346 -2.20 -19.46 -4.89
CA VAL A 346 -1.74 -18.19 -4.33
C VAL A 346 -0.27 -18.33 -3.96
N GLY A 347 0.61 -17.66 -4.67
CA GLY A 347 2.04 -17.62 -4.35
C GLY A 347 2.33 -16.66 -3.19
N VAL A 348 3.40 -16.92 -2.47
CA VAL A 348 3.88 -16.04 -1.39
C VAL A 348 5.37 -15.79 -1.52
N VAL A 349 5.78 -14.53 -1.37
CA VAL A 349 7.16 -14.12 -1.15
C VAL A 349 7.27 -13.62 0.26
N VAL A 350 8.11 -14.28 1.05
CA VAL A 350 8.42 -13.89 2.43
C VAL A 350 9.79 -13.24 2.44
N HIS A 351 9.85 -12.01 2.91
CA HIS A 351 11.08 -11.22 2.98
C HIS A 351 11.49 -11.04 4.45
N GLU A 352 12.69 -11.52 4.78
CA GLU A 352 13.20 -11.56 6.16
C GLU A 352 14.27 -10.50 6.44
N THR A 353 14.77 -9.82 5.40
CA THR A 353 15.94 -8.94 5.52
C THR A 353 15.63 -7.48 5.19
N GLY A 354 16.18 -6.58 5.99
CA GLY A 354 15.99 -5.13 5.78
C GLY A 354 14.72 -4.60 6.45
N VAL A 355 14.71 -3.30 6.71
CA VAL A 355 13.53 -2.62 7.26
C VAL A 355 12.64 -2.18 6.13
N THR A 356 11.41 -2.57 6.22
CA THR A 356 10.32 -2.23 5.33
C THR A 356 9.05 -2.15 6.16
N GLY A 357 8.08 -1.45 5.67
CA GLY A 357 6.81 -1.33 6.38
C GLY A 357 5.77 -0.57 5.58
N ARG A 358 4.57 -0.58 6.11
CA ARG A 358 3.50 0.29 5.64
C ARG A 358 3.33 1.42 6.62
N ALA A 359 3.51 2.65 6.17
CA ALA A 359 3.24 3.84 6.97
C ALA A 359 1.72 4.08 7.08
N ASN A 360 1.00 3.09 7.60
CA ASN A 360 -0.45 3.14 7.74
C ASN A 360 -0.90 3.63 9.12
N ASN A 361 -0.04 3.62 10.11
CA ASN A 361 -0.29 4.16 11.44
C ASN A 361 0.86 5.06 11.90
N LEU A 362 0.62 5.84 12.95
CA LEU A 362 1.57 6.80 13.50
C LEU A 362 2.85 6.13 14.01
N ALA A 363 2.71 4.94 14.60
CA ALA A 363 3.83 4.17 15.11
C ALA A 363 4.81 3.77 14.01
N THR A 364 4.31 3.16 12.93
CA THR A 364 5.15 2.75 11.78
C THR A 364 5.70 3.95 11.01
N LEU A 365 4.94 5.06 10.93
CA LEU A 365 5.45 6.30 10.33
C LEU A 365 6.68 6.83 11.07
N LEU A 366 6.62 6.88 12.41
CA LEU A 366 7.75 7.30 13.24
C LEU A 366 8.93 6.34 13.13
N GLU A 367 8.66 5.04 13.16
CA GLU A 367 9.67 3.99 13.10
C GLU A 367 10.44 4.03 11.77
N LEU A 368 9.72 4.21 10.65
CA LEU A 368 10.34 4.38 9.34
C LEU A 368 11.21 5.64 9.28
N ASN A 369 10.73 6.78 9.80
CA ASN A 369 11.53 8.00 9.86
C ASN A 369 12.81 7.80 10.68
N ARG A 370 12.73 7.18 11.85
CA ARG A 370 13.88 6.85 12.71
C ARG A 370 14.85 5.89 12.02
N HIS A 371 14.30 4.90 11.31
CA HIS A 371 15.13 3.94 10.57
C HIS A 371 15.97 4.63 9.49
N PHE A 372 15.36 5.51 8.69
CA PHE A 372 16.10 6.27 7.67
C PHE A 372 17.18 7.15 8.28
N LEU A 373 16.96 7.72 9.47
CA LEU A 373 17.98 8.50 10.18
C LEU A 373 19.17 7.65 10.61
N THR A 374 18.96 6.38 10.99
CA THR A 374 20.05 5.48 11.42
C THR A 374 20.87 4.93 10.28
N GLN A 375 20.28 4.76 9.08
CA GLN A 375 20.97 4.17 7.92
C GLN A 375 21.94 5.13 7.23
N THR A 376 21.71 6.41 7.31
CA THR A 376 22.48 7.40 6.55
C THR A 376 23.02 8.45 7.52
N THR A 377 24.33 8.64 7.53
CA THR A 377 24.93 9.83 8.13
C THR A 377 24.52 11.03 7.28
N TRP A 378 23.51 11.73 7.74
CA TRP A 378 23.05 12.94 7.07
C TRP A 378 24.07 14.05 7.24
N THR A 379 24.66 14.46 6.17
CA THR A 379 25.46 15.68 6.13
C THR A 379 24.52 16.87 5.97
N LEU A 380 24.90 18.01 6.56
CA LEU A 380 24.24 19.29 6.27
C LEU A 380 24.07 19.48 4.77
N PRO A 381 23.02 20.18 4.31
CA PRO A 381 22.77 20.41 2.89
C PRO A 381 24.05 20.81 2.16
N THR A 382 24.32 20.15 1.04
CA THR A 382 25.53 20.40 0.23
C THR A 382 25.44 21.74 -0.48
N ASP A 383 24.21 22.20 -0.74
CA ASP A 383 23.94 23.45 -1.43
C ASP A 383 24.32 24.64 -0.56
N GLN A 384 25.13 25.52 -1.12
CA GLN A 384 25.64 26.69 -0.42
C GLN A 384 24.52 27.63 0.05
N GLU A 385 23.45 27.75 -0.73
CA GLU A 385 22.29 28.58 -0.41
C GLU A 385 21.56 28.05 0.84
N ASN A 386 21.28 26.77 0.92
CA ASN A 386 20.65 26.14 2.06
C ASN A 386 21.54 26.16 3.32
N ARG A 387 22.85 26.14 3.14
CA ARG A 387 23.82 26.16 4.24
C ARG A 387 23.93 27.54 4.90
N ILE A 388 23.71 28.61 4.15
CA ILE A 388 23.71 30.00 4.66
C ILE A 388 22.51 30.22 5.63
N LEU A 389 21.42 29.50 5.46
CA LEU A 389 20.23 29.60 6.29
C LEU A 389 20.41 28.97 7.69
N ILE A 390 21.47 28.19 7.89
CA ILE A 390 21.78 27.51 9.13
C ILE A 390 22.86 28.31 9.88
N ASP A 391 22.52 28.79 11.08
CA ASP A 391 23.47 29.54 11.89
C ASP A 391 24.65 28.64 12.32
N PRO A 392 25.92 29.12 12.18
CA PRO A 392 27.10 28.34 12.55
C PRO A 392 27.22 28.00 14.03
N LYS A 393 26.49 28.72 14.92
CA LYS A 393 26.44 28.43 16.35
C LYS A 393 25.38 27.41 16.72
N SER A 394 24.60 26.90 15.76
CA SER A 394 23.64 25.83 15.99
C SER A 394 24.34 24.49 16.18
N GLN A 395 23.78 23.62 17.01
CA GLN A 395 24.28 22.28 17.28
C GLN A 395 23.36 21.25 16.63
N ILE A 396 23.75 20.78 15.45
CA ILE A 396 22.99 19.77 14.71
C ILE A 396 23.75 18.45 14.76
N SER A 397 23.09 17.40 15.24
CA SER A 397 23.65 16.05 15.27
C SER A 397 23.69 15.44 13.88
N ASN A 398 24.69 14.59 13.62
CA ASN A 398 24.80 13.83 12.37
C ASN A 398 23.63 12.87 12.12
N ASP A 399 22.84 12.58 13.17
CA ASP A 399 21.64 11.74 13.11
C ASP A 399 20.37 12.58 12.86
N SER A 400 20.52 13.77 12.30
CA SER A 400 19.39 14.67 12.05
C SER A 400 19.38 15.09 10.59
N MET A 401 18.18 15.11 10.00
CA MET A 401 17.93 15.50 8.63
C MET A 401 17.27 16.87 8.60
N ILE A 402 17.77 17.77 7.75
CA ILE A 402 17.19 19.10 7.55
C ILE A 402 16.80 19.24 6.07
N GLY A 403 15.55 19.62 5.83
CA GLY A 403 15.01 19.86 4.50
C GLY A 403 15.55 21.14 3.86
N GLN A 404 15.33 21.26 2.57
CA GLN A 404 15.73 22.42 1.78
C GLN A 404 15.03 23.70 2.26
N SER A 405 15.67 24.86 2.11
CA SER A 405 15.13 26.18 2.45
C SER A 405 14.71 26.34 3.92
N THR A 406 15.22 25.47 4.83
CA THR A 406 14.92 25.53 6.26
C THR A 406 15.90 26.43 6.98
N ARG A 407 15.38 27.40 7.73
CA ARG A 407 16.15 28.37 8.50
C ARG A 407 16.33 27.92 9.94
N VAL A 408 17.56 27.89 10.45
CA VAL A 408 17.88 27.50 11.82
C VAL A 408 18.56 28.64 12.56
N GLY A 409 17.98 29.07 13.69
CA GLY A 409 18.47 30.15 14.52
C GLY A 409 19.68 29.80 15.38
N GLU A 410 20.26 30.84 16.02
CA GLU A 410 21.43 30.71 16.88
C GLU A 410 21.19 29.81 18.10
N ARG A 411 22.22 29.04 18.49
CA ARG A 411 22.22 28.16 19.67
C ARG A 411 21.07 27.14 19.71
N THR A 412 20.53 26.80 18.59
CA THR A 412 19.50 25.76 18.47
C THR A 412 20.15 24.38 18.53
N LEU A 413 19.54 23.45 19.29
CA LEU A 413 19.97 22.07 19.42
C LEU A 413 19.01 21.14 18.68
N VAL A 414 19.50 20.43 17.66
CA VAL A 414 18.73 19.43 16.90
C VAL A 414 19.42 18.07 17.02
N LYS A 415 18.68 17.05 17.51
CA LYS A 415 19.19 15.68 17.66
C LYS A 415 18.13 14.66 17.26
N HIS A 416 18.56 13.61 16.56
CA HIS A 416 17.72 12.47 16.15
C HIS A 416 16.38 12.89 15.52
N SER A 417 16.38 13.96 14.72
CA SER A 417 15.14 14.59 14.24
C SER A 417 15.13 14.75 12.74
N VAL A 418 13.94 14.61 12.16
CA VAL A 418 13.66 14.92 10.75
C VAL A 418 12.96 16.27 10.72
N ILE A 419 13.53 17.21 9.99
CA ILE A 419 12.95 18.53 9.79
C ILE A 419 12.64 18.69 8.31
N GLY A 420 11.43 19.09 8.01
CA GLY A 420 10.91 19.28 6.66
C GLY A 420 11.52 20.46 5.91
N LYS A 421 10.96 20.74 4.75
CA LYS A 421 11.35 21.85 3.89
C LYS A 421 10.68 23.16 4.35
N HIS A 422 11.31 24.29 4.03
CA HIS A 422 10.77 25.63 4.30
C HIS A 422 10.38 25.90 5.75
N CYS A 423 10.99 25.21 6.71
CA CYS A 423 10.75 25.41 8.12
C CYS A 423 11.56 26.61 8.65
N VAL A 424 11.02 27.27 9.67
CA VAL A 424 11.69 28.36 10.37
C VAL A 424 11.85 27.98 11.84
N ILE A 425 13.09 27.84 12.30
CA ILE A 425 13.42 27.47 13.68
C ILE A 425 14.08 28.65 14.36
N GLY A 426 13.48 29.13 15.45
CA GLY A 426 13.95 30.24 16.27
C GLY A 426 15.23 29.94 17.03
N ARG A 427 15.68 30.94 17.79
CA ARG A 427 16.91 30.87 18.60
C ARG A 427 16.70 30.02 19.84
N MET A 428 17.77 29.35 20.31
CA MET A 428 17.78 28.55 21.54
C MET A 428 16.68 27.49 21.62
N ALA A 429 16.10 27.07 20.47
CA ALA A 429 15.15 25.99 20.42
C ALA A 429 15.86 24.64 20.67
N ARG A 430 15.17 23.72 21.33
CA ARG A 430 15.67 22.36 21.58
C ARG A 430 14.73 21.33 20.94
N ILE A 431 15.22 20.61 19.94
CA ILE A 431 14.46 19.64 19.17
C ILE A 431 15.16 18.28 19.29
N VAL A 432 14.48 17.29 19.88
CA VAL A 432 15.05 15.96 20.12
C VAL A 432 14.05 14.88 19.73
N GLY A 433 14.44 13.97 18.84
CA GLY A 433 13.63 12.82 18.45
C GLY A 433 12.33 13.15 17.71
N CYS A 434 12.24 14.34 17.11
CA CYS A 434 11.03 14.86 16.50
C CYS A 434 10.98 14.62 14.99
N VAL A 435 9.76 14.52 14.45
CA VAL A 435 9.48 14.56 13.02
C VAL A 435 8.65 15.82 12.76
N ILE A 436 9.22 16.75 12.03
CA ILE A 436 8.61 18.05 11.75
C ILE A 436 8.36 18.11 10.24
N PHE A 437 7.12 18.30 9.83
CA PHE A 437 6.75 18.38 8.42
C PHE A 437 7.06 19.75 7.82
N ASP A 438 6.75 19.92 6.55
CA ASP A 438 7.10 21.12 5.80
C ASP A 438 6.36 22.37 6.31
N HIS A 439 6.96 23.55 6.10
CA HIS A 439 6.42 24.87 6.42
C HIS A 439 6.13 25.13 7.90
N CYS A 440 6.71 24.37 8.81
CA CYS A 440 6.54 24.60 10.24
C CYS A 440 7.36 25.80 10.75
N VAL A 441 6.77 26.55 11.70
CA VAL A 441 7.40 27.67 12.36
C VAL A 441 7.56 27.37 13.85
N ILE A 442 8.79 27.33 14.34
CA ILE A 442 9.12 27.11 15.76
C ILE A 442 9.76 28.38 16.28
N GLU A 443 9.12 29.03 17.23
CA GLU A 443 9.61 30.28 17.80
C GLU A 443 10.72 30.08 18.82
N ASP A 444 11.29 31.20 19.34
CA ASP A 444 12.46 31.22 20.20
C ASP A 444 12.26 30.44 21.50
N GLY A 445 13.24 29.63 21.87
CA GLY A 445 13.30 28.92 23.14
C GLY A 445 12.32 27.76 23.31
N ALA A 446 11.62 27.34 22.25
CA ALA A 446 10.72 26.19 22.29
C ALA A 446 11.47 24.88 22.53
N LYS A 447 10.85 23.95 23.26
CA LYS A 447 11.40 22.63 23.60
C LYS A 447 10.46 21.56 23.05
N LEU A 448 10.98 20.75 22.15
CA LEU A 448 10.27 19.66 21.51
C LEU A 448 10.99 18.34 21.77
N ASP A 449 10.30 17.36 22.33
CA ASP A 449 10.85 16.04 22.62
C ASP A 449 9.90 14.94 22.13
N GLY A 450 10.35 14.17 21.13
CA GLY A 450 9.61 13.03 20.59
C GLY A 450 8.28 13.37 19.92
N CYS A 451 8.12 14.59 19.39
CA CYS A 451 6.86 15.06 18.79
C CYS A 451 6.82 14.82 17.29
N ILE A 452 5.58 14.70 16.75
CA ILE A 452 5.33 14.79 15.30
C ILE A 452 4.52 16.07 15.06
N LEU A 453 5.07 16.98 14.27
CA LEU A 453 4.38 18.22 13.90
C LEU A 453 3.84 18.10 12.47
N GLY A 454 2.53 18.33 12.32
CA GLY A 454 1.86 18.36 11.02
C GLY A 454 2.34 19.51 10.13
N LEU A 455 1.90 19.52 8.88
CA LEU A 455 2.21 20.59 7.91
C LEU A 455 1.75 21.97 8.44
N ASN A 456 2.49 23.03 8.15
CA ASN A 456 2.15 24.42 8.52
C ASN A 456 1.95 24.65 10.04
N THR A 457 2.43 23.76 10.91
CA THR A 457 2.28 23.95 12.37
C THR A 457 3.12 25.09 12.88
N LYS A 458 2.54 25.92 13.77
CA LYS A 458 3.25 27.00 14.43
C LYS A 458 3.37 26.73 15.93
N VAL A 459 4.59 26.76 16.46
CA VAL A 459 4.87 26.56 17.88
C VAL A 459 5.36 27.87 18.49
N GLY A 460 4.61 28.38 19.45
CA GLY A 460 4.89 29.65 20.11
C GLY A 460 6.16 29.64 20.95
N ALA A 461 6.64 30.85 21.29
CA ALA A 461 7.86 31.05 22.03
C ALA A 461 7.87 30.37 23.41
N LYS A 462 8.95 29.66 23.73
CA LYS A 462 9.12 28.92 24.98
C LYS A 462 8.07 27.86 25.28
N ALA A 463 7.35 27.38 24.27
CA ALA A 463 6.43 26.25 24.43
C ALA A 463 7.21 24.96 24.71
N GLU A 464 6.66 24.08 25.52
CA GLU A 464 7.23 22.77 25.86
C GLU A 464 6.27 21.65 25.39
N LEU A 465 6.67 20.90 24.37
CA LEU A 465 5.91 19.77 23.84
C LEU A 465 6.69 18.48 24.07
N THR A 466 6.05 17.49 24.69
CA THR A 466 6.64 16.19 24.93
C THR A 466 5.73 15.09 24.39
N ARG A 467 6.20 14.34 23.39
CA ARG A 467 5.46 13.25 22.74
C ARG A 467 4.07 13.66 22.25
N CYS A 468 3.96 14.88 21.75
CA CYS A 468 2.72 15.41 21.19
C CYS A 468 2.65 15.21 19.69
N LEU A 469 1.43 15.16 19.19
CA LEU A 469 1.10 15.06 17.78
C LEU A 469 0.22 16.24 17.42
N THR A 470 0.56 17.00 16.38
CA THR A 470 -0.24 18.16 15.95
C THR A 470 -0.90 17.92 14.61
N GLN A 471 -2.13 18.40 14.47
CA GLN A 471 -2.82 18.53 13.20
C GLN A 471 -2.06 19.51 12.29
N ALA A 472 -2.28 19.41 10.98
CA ALA A 472 -1.78 20.41 10.04
C ALA A 472 -2.35 21.81 10.36
N GLY A 473 -1.50 22.84 10.30
CA GLY A 473 -1.88 24.22 10.57
C GLY A 473 -2.22 24.57 12.03
N TYR A 474 -1.97 23.66 12.96
CA TYR A 474 -2.21 23.91 14.38
C TYR A 474 -1.26 24.96 14.95
N GLU A 475 -1.78 25.90 15.72
CA GLU A 475 -1.00 26.91 16.44
C GLU A 475 -0.94 26.59 17.93
N VAL A 476 0.28 26.40 18.44
CA VAL A 476 0.55 26.19 19.88
C VAL A 476 0.86 27.53 20.52
N ASP A 477 0.19 27.84 21.62
CA ASP A 477 0.38 29.09 22.35
C ASP A 477 1.80 29.27 22.90
N ALA A 478 2.24 30.51 23.05
CA ALA A 478 3.51 30.83 23.69
C ALA A 478 3.49 30.36 25.15
N ARG A 479 4.58 29.68 25.57
CA ARG A 479 4.73 29.03 26.88
C ARG A 479 3.70 27.93 27.17
N GLY A 480 2.99 27.43 26.18
CA GLY A 480 2.12 26.27 26.32
C GLY A 480 2.93 25.03 26.72
N VAL A 481 2.39 24.21 27.61
CA VAL A 481 3.00 22.96 28.04
C VAL A 481 2.03 21.82 27.77
N HIS A 482 2.39 20.97 26.81
CA HIS A 482 1.58 19.83 26.40
C HIS A 482 2.39 18.54 26.50
N ARG A 483 1.76 17.48 26.98
CA ARG A 483 2.44 16.19 27.16
C ARG A 483 1.50 15.05 26.77
N HIS A 484 1.98 14.19 25.86
CA HIS A 484 1.26 12.98 25.42
C HIS A 484 -0.14 13.28 24.84
N GLU A 485 -0.28 14.40 24.14
CA GLU A 485 -1.55 14.87 23.62
C GLU A 485 -1.58 14.86 22.09
N LYS A 486 -2.76 14.58 21.53
CA LYS A 486 -3.09 14.86 20.14
C LYS A 486 -3.74 16.24 20.09
N LEU A 487 -3.06 17.19 19.48
CA LEU A 487 -3.48 18.57 19.36
C LEU A 487 -4.21 18.75 18.03
N GLU A 488 -5.52 18.82 18.12
CA GLU A 488 -6.46 18.97 16.98
C GLU A 488 -7.26 20.24 17.16
N VAL A 489 -7.59 20.90 16.05
CA VAL A 489 -8.57 22.00 16.09
C VAL A 489 -9.94 21.38 16.31
N SER A 490 -10.58 21.69 17.44
CA SER A 490 -11.94 21.22 17.68
C SER A 490 -12.89 21.90 16.69
N ASP A 491 -13.85 21.15 16.13
CA ASP A 491 -14.87 21.67 15.19
C ASP A 491 -15.66 22.86 15.79
N TRP A 492 -15.74 22.93 17.11
CA TRP A 492 -16.33 24.04 17.85
C TRP A 492 -15.52 25.34 17.71
N ALA A 493 -14.20 25.28 17.67
CA ALA A 493 -13.33 26.45 17.49
C ALA A 493 -13.35 26.95 16.05
N ALA A 494 -13.49 26.05 15.07
CA ALA A 494 -13.64 26.40 13.67
C ALA A 494 -14.98 27.13 13.39
N ALA A 495 -16.06 26.75 14.07
CA ALA A 495 -17.35 27.41 13.95
C ALA A 495 -17.36 28.83 14.57
N SER A 496 -16.56 29.07 15.63
CA SER A 496 -16.48 30.40 16.25
C SER A 496 -15.62 31.40 15.46
N SER A 497 -14.64 30.97 14.72
CA SER A 497 -13.81 31.83 13.87
C SER A 497 -14.51 32.26 12.56
N ALA A 498 -15.52 31.51 12.12
CA ALA A 498 -16.32 31.85 10.94
C ALA A 498 -17.39 32.92 11.21
N THR A 499 -17.75 33.18 12.49
CA THR A 499 -18.77 34.15 12.88
C THR A 499 -18.23 35.55 13.17
N ASP A 500 -16.92 35.74 13.31
CA ASP A 500 -16.31 37.04 13.63
C ASP A 500 -15.94 37.90 12.40
N SER A 501 -16.23 37.46 11.17
CA SER A 501 -15.88 38.23 9.96
C SER A 501 -17.00 39.01 9.31
N ASP A 502 -18.25 38.96 9.83
CA ASP A 502 -19.42 39.61 9.18
C ASP A 502 -20.06 40.79 9.93
N ASP A 503 -19.46 41.33 10.99
CA ASP A 503 -20.00 42.49 11.70
C ASP A 503 -19.08 43.73 11.64
N HIS A 504 -18.86 44.27 10.45
CA HIS A 504 -18.47 45.67 10.27
C HIS A 504 -18.89 46.14 8.88
N ASP A 505 -20.12 46.57 8.73
CA ASP A 505 -20.49 47.82 8.03
C ASP A 505 -22.02 48.01 8.04
N SER A 506 -22.50 49.00 8.81
CA SER A 506 -23.48 49.97 8.44
C SER A 506 -24.09 50.64 9.67
N SER A 507 -23.45 51.69 10.11
CA SER A 507 -24.11 52.78 10.83
C SER A 507 -24.43 53.90 9.82
N ASP A 508 -25.59 54.53 10.04
CA ASP A 508 -26.05 55.80 9.54
C ASP A 508 -27.14 55.76 8.48
N ALA A 509 -28.37 55.98 8.97
CA ALA A 509 -29.20 57.06 8.46
C ALA A 509 -30.44 57.25 9.36
N ALA A 510 -30.49 58.44 9.93
CA ALA A 510 -31.58 59.03 10.67
C ALA A 510 -32.84 59.27 9.81
N GLY A 511 -33.98 59.34 10.45
CA GLY A 511 -35.21 59.89 9.85
C GLY A 511 -36.44 59.51 10.67
N GLU A 512 -36.73 60.26 11.66
CA GLU A 512 -37.90 61.11 12.00
C GLU A 512 -39.28 60.69 11.44
N THR A 513 -40.20 60.70 12.44
CA THR A 513 -41.59 61.26 12.49
C THR A 513 -42.71 60.27 12.16
N THR A 514 -43.58 60.20 13.06
CA THR A 514 -44.84 60.77 13.55
C THR A 514 -46.05 59.85 13.42
N ASP A 515 -46.67 59.68 14.56
CA ASP A 515 -48.09 59.73 14.94
C ASP A 515 -49.23 58.97 14.23
N GLU A 516 -50.11 58.47 15.13
CA GLU A 516 -51.59 58.30 15.00
C GLU A 516 -52.07 57.02 14.27
N GLU A 517 -52.73 56.17 14.91
CA GLU A 517 -53.99 55.96 15.66
C GLU A 517 -54.02 54.50 16.26
#